data_992c8c9bcbd26b80e3137b3eab53b5a0
#
_entry.id   992c8c9bcbd26b80e3137b3eab53b5a0
#
_cell.length_a   1.000
_cell.length_b   1.000
_cell.length_c   1.000
_cell.angle_alpha   90.00
_cell.angle_beta   90.00
_cell.angle_gamma   90.00
#
_symmetry.space_group_name_H-M   'P 1'
#
loop_
_entity.id
_entity.type
_entity.pdbx_description
1 polymer ?
#
loop_
_entity_poly.entity_id
_entity_poly.type
_entity_poly.pdbx_seq_one_letter_code
_entity_poly.pdbx_strand_id
1 'polypeptide(L)'
;MFQIIFRGAHVVDPLNGRNGVFDVAVQDGKIAEVAPQIIGKTETEYDFSGKVLQPGIIDSHVHLGSMWGSFYGHRMLARSGVTTCLDMAGPLDDILDNIPEYGAGLNVAILQFASPPFTFKTSSPTKAEMVDLIEKSLKDGAFGVKLLGGHYPLTPTVSSELIQTALERGCYVAWHAGTTEHGSNIEGMVEAVDMAGSAPLHLAHINAYCRGAVRPELEETKIAIDKLLAHPNVFCESYVSPRNGTRLTCDAQGKIISKVTAGCLTRFGFSADVEGVKKAFLAGHAWAVYDAGGYSDLMTGGKALRYWEEKKTDVGGSFNVNPPLPRVWLSEAKRPDGSFVVDAISTDGGCIPRNVILSQGLSLVKLGILTLPEFVVKTSLNPARMLRLGSKGHLSVGADADVTVYDYATQSPVGAFVAGDAIFLNGKITGKSSRIICTERGAASIAARGLKAIVADPSKPYGPRFVLPKG
;
A
#
# COMPACT_ATOMS: atom_id res chain seq x y z
N MET A 1 11.28 -10.01 -33.76
CA MET A 1 10.24 -8.96 -33.83
C MET A 1 9.71 -8.85 -32.42
N PHE A 2 9.68 -7.66 -31.84
CA PHE A 2 9.17 -7.43 -30.47
C PHE A 2 7.67 -7.10 -30.51
N GLN A 3 6.94 -7.40 -29.46
CA GLN A 3 5.55 -6.95 -29.30
C GLN A 3 5.48 -5.45 -29.07
N ILE A 4 6.31 -4.93 -28.18
CA ILE A 4 6.33 -3.52 -27.81
C ILE A 4 7.76 -3.03 -27.71
N ILE A 5 8.00 -1.79 -28.15
CA ILE A 5 9.21 -1.04 -27.80
C ILE A 5 8.80 0.31 -27.21
N PHE A 6 9.28 0.60 -26.00
CA PHE A 6 9.25 1.92 -25.40
C PHE A 6 10.53 2.67 -25.80
N ARG A 7 10.40 3.81 -26.47
CA ARG A 7 11.53 4.58 -27.05
C ARG A 7 11.92 5.76 -26.21
N GLY A 8 13.21 6.00 -26.13
CA GLY A 8 13.82 7.25 -25.72
C GLY A 8 13.50 7.75 -24.31
N ALA A 9 13.00 6.87 -23.43
CA ALA A 9 12.69 7.24 -22.06
C ALA A 9 13.95 7.39 -21.22
N HIS A 10 13.92 8.27 -20.21
CA HIS A 10 14.90 8.25 -19.14
C HIS A 10 14.59 7.06 -18.23
N VAL A 11 15.27 5.95 -18.41
CA VAL A 11 15.08 4.71 -17.66
C VAL A 11 15.82 4.76 -16.33
N VAL A 12 15.10 4.49 -15.25
CA VAL A 12 15.65 4.38 -13.90
C VAL A 12 15.40 2.98 -13.37
N ASP A 13 16.44 2.16 -13.33
CA ASP A 13 16.38 0.76 -12.89
C ASP A 13 17.59 0.46 -11.98
N PRO A 14 17.45 0.69 -10.66
CA PRO A 14 18.55 0.61 -9.72
C PRO A 14 19.20 -0.78 -9.63
N LEU A 15 18.41 -1.85 -9.77
CA LEU A 15 18.96 -3.22 -9.70
C LEU A 15 20.00 -3.48 -10.79
N ASN A 16 19.81 -2.90 -11.97
CA ASN A 16 20.70 -3.05 -13.11
C ASN A 16 21.61 -1.83 -13.34
N GLY A 17 21.68 -0.90 -12.38
CA GLY A 17 22.53 0.28 -12.46
C GLY A 17 22.17 1.25 -13.59
N ARG A 18 20.92 1.25 -14.07
CA ARG A 18 20.48 2.11 -15.19
C ARG A 18 19.89 3.41 -14.66
N ASN A 19 20.42 4.52 -15.17
CA ASN A 19 19.89 5.86 -14.91
C ASN A 19 20.27 6.76 -16.10
N GLY A 20 19.48 6.73 -17.18
CA GLY A 20 19.78 7.43 -18.43
C GLY A 20 18.77 7.11 -19.53
N VAL A 21 19.05 7.56 -20.75
CA VAL A 21 18.15 7.36 -21.89
C VAL A 21 18.35 5.98 -22.51
N PHE A 22 17.28 5.18 -22.54
CA PHE A 22 17.27 3.82 -23.10
C PHE A 22 15.94 3.53 -23.80
N ASP A 23 15.99 2.57 -24.72
CA ASP A 23 14.83 1.86 -25.21
C ASP A 23 14.60 0.59 -24.37
N VAL A 24 13.33 0.19 -24.23
CA VAL A 24 12.94 -1.05 -23.53
C VAL A 24 12.03 -1.85 -24.45
N ALA A 25 12.44 -3.07 -24.81
CA ALA A 25 11.63 -3.99 -25.60
C ALA A 25 10.93 -5.02 -24.73
N VAL A 26 9.71 -5.37 -25.13
CA VAL A 26 8.84 -6.35 -24.48
C VAL A 26 8.48 -7.47 -25.45
N GLN A 27 8.56 -8.71 -24.97
CA GLN A 27 8.11 -9.90 -25.68
C GLN A 27 7.43 -10.86 -24.68
N ASP A 28 6.27 -11.37 -25.02
CA ASP A 28 5.49 -12.32 -24.21
C ASP A 28 5.24 -11.84 -22.76
N GLY A 29 4.97 -10.55 -22.64
CA GLY A 29 4.74 -9.91 -21.33
C GLY A 29 5.98 -9.77 -20.44
N LYS A 30 7.18 -9.99 -21.00
CA LYS A 30 8.47 -9.91 -20.31
C LYS A 30 9.37 -8.86 -20.93
N ILE A 31 10.28 -8.33 -20.12
CA ILE A 31 11.38 -7.51 -20.62
C ILE A 31 12.29 -8.38 -21.50
N ALA A 32 12.41 -8.04 -22.76
CA ALA A 32 13.23 -8.77 -23.73
C ALA A 32 14.61 -8.13 -23.88
N GLU A 33 14.68 -6.79 -23.89
CA GLU A 33 15.93 -6.05 -24.08
C GLU A 33 15.83 -4.66 -23.47
N VAL A 34 16.94 -4.14 -22.92
CA VAL A 34 17.08 -2.73 -22.53
C VAL A 34 18.43 -2.24 -23.04
N ALA A 35 18.42 -1.33 -24.01
CA ALA A 35 19.62 -0.81 -24.66
C ALA A 35 19.48 0.68 -24.98
N PRO A 36 20.60 1.44 -25.17
CA PRO A 36 20.52 2.85 -25.58
C PRO A 36 19.75 3.08 -26.89
N GLN A 37 19.76 2.09 -27.78
CA GLN A 37 18.97 2.05 -29.00
C GLN A 37 18.70 0.59 -29.36
N ILE A 38 17.44 0.24 -29.54
CA ILE A 38 17.02 -1.10 -29.98
C ILE A 38 16.70 -1.04 -31.47
N ILE A 39 17.46 -1.84 -32.25
CA ILE A 39 17.25 -1.98 -33.69
C ILE A 39 16.40 -3.24 -33.91
N GLY A 40 15.15 -3.07 -34.30
CA GLY A 40 14.26 -4.19 -34.55
C GLY A 40 12.85 -3.77 -35.00
N LYS A 41 12.12 -4.72 -35.59
CA LYS A 41 10.69 -4.52 -35.89
C LYS A 41 9.87 -4.76 -34.64
N THR A 42 8.82 -3.98 -34.45
CA THR A 42 7.88 -4.10 -33.35
C THR A 42 6.44 -4.03 -33.86
N GLU A 43 5.51 -4.63 -33.15
CA GLU A 43 4.07 -4.50 -33.44
C GLU A 43 3.55 -3.15 -32.96
N THR A 44 4.01 -2.70 -31.79
CA THR A 44 3.61 -1.43 -31.19
C THR A 44 4.83 -0.67 -30.68
N GLU A 45 4.84 0.62 -30.92
CA GLU A 45 5.89 1.51 -30.43
C GLU A 45 5.30 2.68 -29.67
N TYR A 46 5.87 2.99 -28.51
CA TYR A 46 5.53 4.16 -27.71
C TYR A 46 6.76 5.07 -27.61
N ASP A 47 6.64 6.32 -28.04
CA ASP A 47 7.65 7.35 -27.80
C ASP A 47 7.44 7.98 -26.44
N PHE A 48 8.41 7.75 -25.53
CA PHE A 48 8.46 8.33 -24.19
C PHE A 48 9.66 9.26 -24.00
N SER A 49 10.15 9.86 -25.09
CA SER A 49 11.22 10.86 -25.04
C SER A 49 10.86 11.99 -24.07
N GLY A 50 11.80 12.33 -23.16
CA GLY A 50 11.60 13.33 -22.13
C GLY A 50 10.71 12.90 -20.96
N LYS A 51 10.29 11.63 -20.90
CA LYS A 51 9.59 11.03 -19.75
C LYS A 51 10.51 10.10 -18.98
N VAL A 52 10.17 9.85 -17.72
CA VAL A 52 10.85 8.84 -16.90
C VAL A 52 10.10 7.53 -16.99
N LEU A 53 10.84 6.45 -17.21
CA LEU A 53 10.35 5.07 -17.19
C LEU A 53 11.05 4.32 -16.05
N GLN A 54 10.28 3.71 -15.19
CA GLN A 54 10.77 2.85 -14.12
C GLN A 54 10.05 1.51 -14.10
N PRO A 55 10.59 0.46 -13.41
CA PRO A 55 9.82 -0.73 -13.09
C PRO A 55 8.50 -0.34 -12.43
N GLY A 56 7.45 -1.09 -12.71
CA GLY A 56 6.11 -0.76 -12.23
C GLY A 56 6.04 -0.42 -10.75
N ILE A 57 5.34 0.64 -10.42
CA ILE A 57 5.13 1.05 -9.03
C ILE A 57 4.30 -0.01 -8.31
N ILE A 58 4.77 -0.41 -7.14
CA ILE A 58 4.12 -1.36 -6.24
C ILE A 58 3.71 -0.63 -4.97
N ASP A 59 2.40 -0.45 -4.78
CA ASP A 59 1.87 0.10 -3.54
C ASP A 59 1.63 -1.02 -2.54
N SER A 60 2.50 -1.14 -1.57
CA SER A 60 2.50 -2.23 -0.60
C SER A 60 1.48 -2.07 0.53
N HIS A 61 0.60 -1.07 0.46
CA HIS A 61 -0.48 -0.86 1.42
C HIS A 61 -1.61 -0.04 0.79
N VAL A 62 -2.70 -0.72 0.46
CA VAL A 62 -3.93 -0.10 -0.06
C VAL A 62 -5.18 -0.73 0.56
N HIS A 63 -6.33 -0.13 0.31
CA HIS A 63 -7.65 -0.61 0.69
C HIS A 63 -8.57 -0.64 -0.51
N LEU A 64 -9.05 -1.83 -0.91
CA LEU A 64 -9.87 -2.05 -2.11
C LEU A 64 -11.30 -2.48 -1.77
N GLY A 65 -11.57 -2.89 -0.52
CA GLY A 65 -12.88 -3.38 -0.08
C GLY A 65 -13.93 -2.27 0.00
N SER A 66 -15.20 -2.66 -0.17
CA SER A 66 -16.38 -1.79 -0.15
C SER A 66 -16.57 -1.01 1.16
N MET A 67 -16.02 -1.52 2.25
CA MET A 67 -16.09 -0.85 3.55
C MET A 67 -15.58 0.59 3.55
N TRP A 68 -14.82 0.99 2.53
CA TRP A 68 -14.34 2.36 2.35
C TRP A 68 -15.28 3.25 1.51
N GLY A 69 -16.48 2.74 1.16
CA GLY A 69 -17.54 3.49 0.53
C GLY A 69 -17.50 3.54 -1.00
N SER A 70 -16.56 2.83 -1.63
CA SER A 70 -16.52 2.67 -3.09
C SER A 70 -15.72 1.43 -3.51
N PHE A 71 -15.81 1.06 -4.80
CA PHE A 71 -14.99 0.03 -5.45
C PHE A 71 -13.97 0.62 -6.45
N TYR A 72 -13.83 1.93 -6.49
CA TYR A 72 -13.00 2.59 -7.50
C TYR A 72 -11.49 2.46 -7.27
N GLY A 73 -11.05 1.84 -6.17
CA GLY A 73 -9.65 1.74 -5.78
C GLY A 73 -8.75 1.20 -6.89
N HIS A 74 -9.17 0.15 -7.61
CA HIS A 74 -8.40 -0.39 -8.74
C HIS A 74 -8.14 0.66 -9.83
N ARG A 75 -9.17 1.40 -10.23
CA ARG A 75 -9.07 2.44 -11.27
C ARG A 75 -8.27 3.64 -10.78
N MET A 76 -8.42 4.01 -9.52
CA MET A 76 -7.68 5.12 -8.91
C MET A 76 -6.18 4.79 -8.81
N LEU A 77 -5.82 3.56 -8.47
CA LEU A 77 -4.43 3.09 -8.45
C LEU A 77 -3.81 3.06 -9.85
N ALA A 78 -4.49 2.47 -10.84
CA ALA A 78 -4.01 2.47 -12.22
C ALA A 78 -3.79 3.90 -12.72
N ARG A 79 -4.72 4.83 -12.46
CA ARG A 79 -4.60 6.25 -12.81
C ARG A 79 -3.43 6.95 -12.10
N SER A 80 -3.01 6.48 -10.95
CA SER A 80 -1.84 7.01 -10.22
C SER A 80 -0.50 6.38 -10.62
N GLY A 81 -0.50 5.48 -11.63
CA GLY A 81 0.70 4.83 -12.14
C GLY A 81 1.09 3.55 -11.41
N VAL A 82 0.27 3.06 -10.49
CA VAL A 82 0.49 1.80 -9.77
C VAL A 82 0.19 0.63 -10.70
N THR A 83 1.04 -0.39 -10.70
CA THR A 83 0.89 -1.63 -11.48
C THR A 83 0.60 -2.85 -10.61
N THR A 84 1.05 -2.79 -9.37
CA THR A 84 0.89 -3.87 -8.38
C THR A 84 0.52 -3.29 -7.03
N CYS A 85 -0.36 -3.95 -6.28
CA CYS A 85 -0.70 -3.50 -4.94
C CYS A 85 -0.94 -4.65 -3.96
N LEU A 86 -0.79 -4.35 -2.65
CA LEU A 86 -1.18 -5.21 -1.54
C LEU A 86 -2.37 -4.58 -0.85
N ASP A 87 -3.54 -5.22 -0.96
CA ASP A 87 -4.69 -4.85 -0.13
C ASP A 87 -4.45 -5.31 1.31
N MET A 88 -4.54 -4.35 2.21
CA MET A 88 -4.33 -4.58 3.63
C MET A 88 -5.63 -4.50 4.40
N ALA A 89 -6.55 -5.40 4.03
CA ALA A 89 -7.39 -6.10 4.95
C ALA A 89 -8.59 -6.86 4.36
N GLY A 90 -8.84 -6.80 3.09
CA GLY A 90 -10.03 -7.46 2.54
C GLY A 90 -11.34 -6.74 2.90
N PRO A 91 -12.48 -7.42 3.02
CA PRO A 91 -12.67 -8.88 2.93
C PRO A 91 -12.31 -9.45 1.56
N LEU A 92 -11.72 -10.65 1.56
CA LEU A 92 -11.23 -11.29 0.35
C LEU A 92 -12.31 -11.43 -0.73
N ASP A 93 -13.46 -12.02 -0.38
CA ASP A 93 -14.55 -12.26 -1.31
C ASP A 93 -15.13 -10.96 -1.86
N ASP A 94 -15.29 -9.92 -1.02
CA ASP A 94 -15.78 -8.60 -1.44
C ASP A 94 -14.89 -7.99 -2.54
N ILE A 95 -13.57 -8.11 -2.42
CA ILE A 95 -12.65 -7.60 -3.44
C ILE A 95 -12.70 -8.46 -4.69
N LEU A 96 -12.62 -9.79 -4.54
CA LEU A 96 -12.58 -10.72 -5.69
C LEU A 96 -13.85 -10.66 -6.53
N ASP A 97 -15.03 -10.57 -5.90
CA ASP A 97 -16.32 -10.53 -6.58
C ASP A 97 -16.54 -9.23 -7.36
N ASN A 98 -15.87 -8.15 -6.97
CA ASN A 98 -15.99 -6.84 -7.62
C ASN A 98 -14.92 -6.60 -8.72
N ILE A 99 -13.89 -7.44 -8.85
CA ILE A 99 -12.86 -7.31 -9.89
C ILE A 99 -13.42 -7.34 -11.32
N PRO A 100 -14.39 -8.20 -11.71
CA PRO A 100 -14.92 -8.22 -13.05
C PRO A 100 -15.48 -6.86 -13.51
N GLU A 101 -16.08 -6.09 -12.61
CA GLU A 101 -16.66 -4.78 -12.92
C GLU A 101 -15.67 -3.62 -12.70
N TYR A 102 -14.93 -3.63 -11.60
CA TYR A 102 -14.09 -2.49 -11.16
C TYR A 102 -12.60 -2.68 -11.40
N GLY A 103 -12.17 -3.87 -11.79
CA GLY A 103 -10.76 -4.16 -12.07
C GLY A 103 -10.18 -3.27 -13.18
N ALA A 104 -8.90 -2.98 -13.08
CA ALA A 104 -8.18 -2.06 -13.97
C ALA A 104 -6.85 -2.64 -14.49
N GLY A 105 -6.69 -3.97 -14.51
CA GLY A 105 -5.49 -4.64 -15.04
C GLY A 105 -4.34 -4.77 -14.05
N LEU A 106 -4.50 -4.36 -12.79
CA LEU A 106 -3.47 -4.44 -11.75
C LEU A 106 -3.10 -5.89 -11.37
N ASN A 107 -1.90 -6.08 -10.84
CA ASN A 107 -1.58 -7.24 -10.02
C ASN A 107 -1.98 -6.92 -8.57
N VAL A 108 -2.77 -7.76 -7.93
CA VAL A 108 -3.34 -7.50 -6.61
C VAL A 108 -3.05 -8.67 -5.67
N ALA A 109 -2.35 -8.43 -4.58
CA ALA A 109 -2.29 -9.31 -3.43
C ALA A 109 -3.33 -8.85 -2.40
N ILE A 110 -4.02 -9.79 -1.74
CA ILE A 110 -5.07 -9.49 -0.76
C ILE A 110 -4.73 -10.19 0.55
N LEU A 111 -4.75 -9.44 1.66
CA LEU A 111 -4.71 -10.00 3.00
C LEU A 111 -6.11 -10.08 3.57
N GLN A 112 -6.45 -11.21 4.18
CA GLN A 112 -7.68 -11.33 4.95
C GLN A 112 -7.45 -10.78 6.36
N PHE A 113 -8.32 -9.90 6.84
CA PHE A 113 -8.20 -9.42 8.20
C PHE A 113 -8.48 -10.52 9.24
N ALA A 114 -7.70 -10.51 10.31
CA ALA A 114 -7.83 -11.35 11.47
C ALA A 114 -8.23 -10.46 12.66
N SER A 115 -9.53 -10.28 12.89
CA SER A 115 -10.02 -9.32 13.88
C SER A 115 -11.44 -9.62 14.38
N PRO A 116 -11.73 -9.34 15.66
CA PRO A 116 -13.09 -9.31 16.17
C PRO A 116 -13.82 -8.04 15.65
N PRO A 117 -15.14 -8.03 15.55
CA PRO A 117 -16.04 -9.19 15.68
C PRO A 117 -16.25 -9.92 14.34
N PHE A 118 -15.45 -9.60 13.30
CA PHE A 118 -15.72 -10.03 11.92
C PHE A 118 -15.28 -11.47 11.63
N THR A 119 -14.01 -11.79 11.90
CA THR A 119 -13.45 -13.12 11.66
C THR A 119 -13.31 -13.95 12.93
N PHE A 120 -13.28 -13.27 14.08
CA PHE A 120 -13.31 -13.89 15.42
C PHE A 120 -14.44 -13.29 16.25
N LYS A 121 -14.99 -14.06 17.20
CA LYS A 121 -16.03 -13.57 18.09
C LYS A 121 -15.50 -12.62 19.16
N THR A 122 -14.26 -12.82 19.58
CA THR A 122 -13.61 -12.08 20.68
C THR A 122 -12.19 -11.68 20.32
N SER A 123 -11.55 -10.86 21.15
CA SER A 123 -10.12 -10.52 21.04
C SER A 123 -9.16 -11.65 21.45
N SER A 124 -9.71 -12.79 21.87
CA SER A 124 -8.95 -13.97 22.33
C SER A 124 -9.46 -15.24 21.63
N PRO A 125 -9.37 -15.34 20.28
CA PRO A 125 -9.69 -16.58 19.58
C PRO A 125 -8.78 -17.72 20.01
N THR A 126 -9.29 -18.94 19.91
CA THR A 126 -8.51 -20.16 20.13
C THR A 126 -7.52 -20.40 18.98
N LYS A 127 -6.48 -21.21 19.24
CA LYS A 127 -5.53 -21.60 18.18
C LYS A 127 -6.23 -22.30 17.00
N ALA A 128 -7.26 -23.11 17.26
CA ALA A 128 -8.04 -23.75 16.20
C ALA A 128 -8.75 -22.73 15.29
N GLU A 129 -9.41 -21.71 15.88
CA GLU A 129 -10.06 -20.65 15.11
C GLU A 129 -9.04 -19.86 14.26
N MET A 130 -7.84 -19.60 14.80
CA MET A 130 -6.76 -18.93 14.04
C MET A 130 -6.28 -19.80 12.87
N VAL A 131 -6.09 -21.09 13.09
CA VAL A 131 -5.72 -22.06 12.06
C VAL A 131 -6.77 -22.11 10.94
N ASP A 132 -8.05 -22.25 11.32
CA ASP A 132 -9.16 -22.33 10.37
C ASP A 132 -9.25 -21.07 9.50
N LEU A 133 -9.09 -19.88 10.09
CA LEU A 133 -9.07 -18.63 9.35
C LEU A 133 -7.92 -18.60 8.33
N ILE A 134 -6.70 -18.94 8.75
CA ILE A 134 -5.51 -18.92 7.89
C ILE A 134 -5.67 -19.91 6.73
N GLU A 135 -6.01 -21.17 7.04
CA GLU A 135 -6.14 -22.21 6.02
C GLU A 135 -7.24 -21.89 5.00
N LYS A 136 -8.41 -21.43 5.49
CA LYS A 136 -9.49 -21.00 4.62
C LYS A 136 -9.06 -19.82 3.74
N SER A 137 -8.46 -18.80 4.32
CA SER A 137 -8.04 -17.60 3.58
C SER A 137 -7.05 -17.93 2.47
N LEU A 138 -6.01 -18.74 2.75
CA LEU A 138 -5.02 -19.15 1.77
C LEU A 138 -5.63 -20.02 0.64
N LYS A 139 -6.54 -20.92 1.00
CA LYS A 139 -7.27 -21.76 0.04
C LYS A 139 -8.18 -20.95 -0.88
N ASP A 140 -8.81 -19.91 -0.34
CA ASP A 140 -9.73 -19.04 -1.10
C ASP A 140 -9.01 -18.00 -1.97
N GLY A 141 -7.68 -17.86 -1.83
CA GLY A 141 -6.85 -17.02 -2.69
C GLY A 141 -6.22 -15.81 -2.02
N ALA A 142 -6.34 -15.64 -0.70
CA ALA A 142 -5.59 -14.63 0.02
C ALA A 142 -4.08 -14.90 -0.03
N PHE A 143 -3.29 -13.84 -0.07
CA PHE A 143 -1.82 -13.93 0.06
C PHE A 143 -1.39 -14.13 1.51
N GLY A 144 -2.21 -13.70 2.44
CA GLY A 144 -1.95 -13.82 3.87
C GLY A 144 -3.03 -13.22 4.75
N VAL A 145 -2.65 -12.87 5.97
CA VAL A 145 -3.54 -12.28 6.97
C VAL A 145 -3.03 -10.93 7.49
N LYS A 146 -3.96 -10.09 7.94
CA LYS A 146 -3.70 -8.78 8.52
C LYS A 146 -4.25 -8.67 9.93
N LEU A 147 -3.41 -8.30 10.91
CA LEU A 147 -3.86 -7.88 12.24
C LEU A 147 -4.24 -6.40 12.21
N LEU A 148 -5.44 -6.07 12.71
CA LEU A 148 -6.01 -4.71 12.72
C LEU A 148 -5.98 -4.07 14.12
N GLY A 149 -4.82 -4.09 14.79
CA GLY A 149 -4.68 -3.66 16.18
C GLY A 149 -5.13 -2.23 16.46
N GLY A 150 -4.98 -1.32 15.52
CA GLY A 150 -5.44 0.07 15.68
C GLY A 150 -6.96 0.23 15.73
N HIS A 151 -7.71 -0.71 15.16
CA HIS A 151 -9.17 -0.63 15.04
C HIS A 151 -9.89 -1.70 15.87
N TYR A 152 -9.40 -2.94 15.78
CA TYR A 152 -10.04 -4.14 16.35
C TYR A 152 -8.97 -5.03 16.95
N PRO A 153 -8.39 -4.65 18.10
CA PRO A 153 -7.22 -5.32 18.65
C PRO A 153 -7.52 -6.73 19.18
N LEU A 154 -6.54 -7.61 18.98
CA LEU A 154 -6.40 -8.87 19.71
C LEU A 154 -5.60 -8.63 21.00
N THR A 155 -5.63 -9.59 21.92
CA THR A 155 -4.73 -9.54 23.10
C THR A 155 -3.28 -9.73 22.65
N PRO A 156 -2.28 -9.26 23.44
CA PRO A 156 -0.86 -9.44 23.11
C PRO A 156 -0.50 -10.91 22.85
N THR A 157 -0.87 -11.80 23.74
CA THR A 157 -0.58 -13.25 23.61
C THR A 157 -1.13 -13.81 22.31
N VAL A 158 -2.39 -13.53 21.98
CA VAL A 158 -3.05 -14.01 20.76
C VAL A 158 -2.42 -13.40 19.50
N SER A 159 -2.03 -12.14 19.55
CA SER A 159 -1.34 -11.48 18.42
C SER A 159 -0.02 -12.20 18.10
N SER A 160 0.77 -12.52 19.12
CA SER A 160 2.02 -13.29 18.95
C SER A 160 1.75 -14.70 18.42
N GLU A 161 0.78 -15.43 19.00
CA GLU A 161 0.40 -16.76 18.55
C GLU A 161 -0.10 -16.78 17.10
N LEU A 162 -0.88 -15.77 16.69
CA LEU A 162 -1.38 -15.67 15.32
C LEU A 162 -0.24 -15.46 14.34
N ILE A 163 0.75 -14.60 14.65
CA ILE A 163 1.93 -14.39 13.82
C ILE A 163 2.68 -15.71 13.63
N GLN A 164 2.99 -16.42 14.72
CA GLN A 164 3.70 -17.71 14.66
C GLN A 164 2.90 -18.75 13.89
N THR A 165 1.60 -18.87 14.17
CA THR A 165 0.70 -19.81 13.49
C THR A 165 0.63 -19.54 11.98
N ALA A 166 0.61 -18.29 11.57
CA ALA A 166 0.59 -17.90 10.17
C ALA A 166 1.91 -18.24 9.46
N LEU A 167 3.05 -17.96 10.10
CA LEU A 167 4.38 -18.27 9.55
C LEU A 167 4.61 -19.77 9.40
N GLU A 168 4.22 -20.58 10.38
CA GLU A 168 4.28 -22.04 10.31
C GLU A 168 3.54 -22.59 9.10
N ARG A 169 2.57 -21.84 8.55
CA ARG A 169 1.74 -22.20 7.40
C ARG A 169 2.13 -21.54 6.10
N GLY A 170 3.28 -20.85 6.08
CA GLY A 170 3.73 -20.12 4.90
C GLY A 170 2.77 -18.99 4.49
N CYS A 171 2.17 -18.31 5.47
CA CYS A 171 1.23 -17.24 5.29
C CYS A 171 1.93 -15.88 5.45
N TYR A 172 1.65 -14.93 4.56
CA TYR A 172 2.13 -13.55 4.74
C TYR A 172 1.42 -12.90 5.92
N VAL A 173 2.17 -12.13 6.74
CA VAL A 173 1.60 -11.45 7.88
C VAL A 173 1.91 -9.96 7.83
N ALA A 174 0.86 -9.15 7.93
CA ALA A 174 1.00 -7.72 8.14
C ALA A 174 0.27 -7.28 9.41
N TRP A 175 0.75 -6.22 10.06
CA TRP A 175 0.17 -5.72 11.29
C TRP A 175 0.05 -4.19 11.29
N HIS A 176 -1.18 -3.69 11.48
CA HIS A 176 -1.43 -2.36 12.00
C HIS A 176 -1.27 -2.45 13.52
N ALA A 177 -0.14 -2.00 14.07
CA ALA A 177 0.23 -2.19 15.45
C ALA A 177 -0.82 -1.68 16.44
N GLY A 178 -0.91 -2.38 17.56
CA GLY A 178 -1.83 -2.16 18.65
C GLY A 178 -2.42 -3.47 19.14
N THR A 179 -2.65 -3.55 20.44
CA THR A 179 -3.28 -4.67 21.15
C THR A 179 -4.38 -4.15 22.06
N THR A 180 -4.98 -5.04 22.84
CA THR A 180 -5.92 -4.62 23.91
C THR A 180 -5.22 -3.82 25.01
N GLU A 181 -3.89 -3.87 25.12
CA GLU A 181 -3.08 -3.18 26.13
C GLU A 181 -2.53 -1.85 25.63
N HIS A 182 -1.98 -1.83 24.40
CA HIS A 182 -1.43 -0.62 23.79
C HIS A 182 -2.18 -0.25 22.52
N GLY A 183 -2.51 1.03 22.37
CA GLY A 183 -3.19 1.55 21.17
C GLY A 183 -2.26 1.64 19.96
N SER A 184 -2.82 2.14 18.85
CA SER A 184 -2.06 2.42 17.63
C SER A 184 -1.25 3.72 17.78
N ASN A 185 -0.15 3.64 18.51
CA ASN A 185 0.79 4.71 18.79
C ASN A 185 2.21 4.14 18.87
N ILE A 186 3.18 4.93 19.30
CA ILE A 186 4.59 4.49 19.37
C ILE A 186 4.80 3.32 20.36
N GLU A 187 4.04 3.26 21.45
CA GLU A 187 4.13 2.16 22.42
C GLU A 187 3.63 0.85 21.83
N GLY A 188 2.46 0.88 21.17
CA GLY A 188 1.95 -0.29 20.45
C GLY A 188 2.84 -0.72 19.28
N MET A 189 3.54 0.22 18.63
CA MET A 189 4.53 -0.11 17.60
C MET A 189 5.74 -0.84 18.20
N VAL A 190 6.27 -0.36 19.33
CA VAL A 190 7.39 -1.00 20.04
C VAL A 190 6.98 -2.40 20.50
N GLU A 191 5.80 -2.54 21.11
CA GLU A 191 5.25 -3.83 21.53
C GLU A 191 5.14 -4.81 20.34
N ALA A 192 4.59 -4.36 19.21
CA ALA A 192 4.43 -5.21 18.02
C ALA A 192 5.77 -5.74 17.48
N VAL A 193 6.82 -4.91 17.50
CA VAL A 193 8.16 -5.32 17.07
C VAL A 193 8.76 -6.32 18.07
N ASP A 194 8.60 -6.11 19.37
CA ASP A 194 9.07 -7.04 20.40
C ASP A 194 8.36 -8.40 20.29
N MET A 195 7.07 -8.39 20.07
CA MET A 195 6.25 -9.61 19.91
C MET A 195 6.58 -10.38 18.63
N ALA A 196 7.00 -9.71 17.58
CA ALA A 196 7.49 -10.37 16.37
C ALA A 196 8.76 -11.19 16.64
N GLY A 197 9.59 -10.77 17.60
CA GLY A 197 10.86 -11.45 17.91
C GLY A 197 11.75 -11.57 16.67
N SER A 198 12.08 -12.80 16.27
CA SER A 198 12.83 -13.09 15.04
C SER A 198 11.93 -13.35 13.81
N ALA A 199 10.61 -13.34 13.98
CA ALA A 199 9.66 -13.62 12.90
C ALA A 199 9.67 -12.50 11.84
N PRO A 200 9.62 -12.82 10.54
CA PRO A 200 9.43 -11.82 9.50
C PRO A 200 8.03 -11.22 9.61
N LEU A 201 7.96 -9.91 9.78
CA LEU A 201 6.70 -9.19 9.94
C LEU A 201 6.67 -7.96 9.04
N HIS A 202 5.56 -7.76 8.31
CA HIS A 202 5.26 -6.49 7.66
C HIS A 202 4.56 -5.55 8.64
N LEU A 203 5.29 -4.56 9.14
CA LEU A 203 4.71 -3.56 10.02
C LEU A 203 4.19 -2.37 9.20
N ALA A 204 2.89 -2.13 9.28
CA ALA A 204 2.20 -1.16 8.43
C ALA A 204 2.47 0.29 8.86
N HIS A 205 2.55 1.20 7.87
CA HIS A 205 2.48 2.67 7.95
C HIS A 205 3.16 3.30 9.18
N ILE A 206 4.49 3.15 9.30
CA ILE A 206 5.27 3.62 10.47
C ILE A 206 4.96 5.06 10.86
N ASN A 207 4.72 5.96 9.89
CA ASN A 207 4.35 7.35 10.17
C ASN A 207 3.09 7.49 11.02
N ALA A 208 2.20 6.49 11.03
CA ALA A 208 0.97 6.53 11.83
C ALA A 208 1.25 6.45 13.34
N TYR A 209 2.38 5.90 13.75
CA TYR A 209 2.81 5.79 15.14
C TYR A 209 3.66 6.98 15.62
N CYS A 210 4.04 7.88 14.69
CA CYS A 210 4.91 9.04 14.94
C CYS A 210 4.13 10.36 14.83
N ARG A 211 2.93 10.41 15.42
CA ARG A 211 2.02 11.56 15.34
C ARG A 211 2.07 12.49 16.54
N GLY A 212 2.91 12.24 17.51
CA GLY A 212 2.92 13.00 18.77
C GLY A 212 1.76 12.64 19.69
N ALA A 213 1.36 11.37 19.71
CA ALA A 213 0.24 10.89 20.53
C ALA A 213 0.65 10.60 21.98
N VAL A 214 1.89 10.18 22.21
CA VAL A 214 2.45 9.81 23.52
C VAL A 214 3.61 10.74 23.90
N ARG A 215 4.45 11.07 22.91
CA ARG A 215 5.64 11.93 23.05
C ARG A 215 5.69 12.91 21.87
N PRO A 216 6.56 13.94 21.91
CA PRO A 216 6.80 14.78 20.74
C PRO A 216 7.09 13.94 19.48
N GLU A 217 6.54 14.33 18.36
CA GLU A 217 6.55 13.53 17.10
C GLU A 217 7.94 13.14 16.61
N LEU A 218 8.96 13.97 16.83
CA LEU A 218 10.34 13.65 16.45
C LEU A 218 10.97 12.64 17.42
N GLU A 219 10.59 12.66 18.69
CA GLU A 219 11.02 11.65 19.67
C GLU A 219 10.40 10.29 19.33
N GLU A 220 9.08 10.26 19.02
CA GLU A 220 8.43 9.02 18.54
C GLU A 220 9.08 8.49 17.26
N THR A 221 9.44 9.38 16.33
CA THR A 221 10.11 9.00 15.08
C THR A 221 11.48 8.39 15.35
N LYS A 222 12.25 8.99 16.26
CA LYS A 222 13.55 8.44 16.66
C LYS A 222 13.41 7.06 17.29
N ILE A 223 12.46 6.89 18.21
CA ILE A 223 12.18 5.58 18.84
C ILE A 223 11.82 4.54 17.78
N ALA A 224 10.97 4.89 16.81
CA ALA A 224 10.59 3.99 15.72
C ALA A 224 11.81 3.58 14.87
N ILE A 225 12.67 4.53 14.49
CA ILE A 225 13.88 4.26 13.71
C ILE A 225 14.84 3.36 14.50
N ASP A 226 15.14 3.69 15.76
CA ASP A 226 16.04 2.90 16.61
C ASP A 226 15.53 1.47 16.78
N LYS A 227 14.21 1.31 16.97
CA LYS A 227 13.57 0.00 17.12
C LYS A 227 13.70 -0.84 15.86
N LEU A 228 13.43 -0.26 14.69
CA LEU A 228 13.56 -0.93 13.39
C LEU A 228 15.01 -1.24 13.02
N LEU A 229 15.97 -0.42 13.44
CA LEU A 229 17.41 -0.71 13.28
C LEU A 229 17.81 -1.99 14.03
N ALA A 230 17.28 -2.16 15.24
CA ALA A 230 17.58 -3.32 16.08
C ALA A 230 16.88 -4.62 15.62
N HIS A 231 15.81 -4.51 14.75
CA HIS A 231 15.01 -5.65 14.32
C HIS A 231 14.97 -5.77 12.80
N PRO A 232 16.02 -6.29 12.15
CA PRO A 232 16.12 -6.36 10.69
C PRO A 232 15.14 -7.33 10.03
N ASN A 233 14.51 -8.22 10.80
CA ASN A 233 13.44 -9.12 10.37
C ASN A 233 12.10 -8.42 10.15
N VAL A 234 11.89 -7.23 10.74
CA VAL A 234 10.71 -6.40 10.49
C VAL A 234 10.97 -5.57 9.23
N PHE A 235 10.13 -5.74 8.23
CA PHE A 235 10.08 -4.89 7.04
C PHE A 235 8.82 -4.03 7.10
N CYS A 236 8.87 -2.84 6.53
CA CYS A 236 7.84 -1.86 6.79
C CYS A 236 7.71 -0.83 5.67
N GLU A 237 6.63 -0.09 5.72
CA GLU A 237 6.36 1.02 4.82
C GLU A 237 5.89 2.26 5.58
N SER A 238 5.93 3.39 4.91
CA SER A 238 5.42 4.67 5.40
C SER A 238 4.78 5.42 4.25
N TYR A 239 3.73 6.19 4.52
CA TYR A 239 3.13 7.01 3.48
C TYR A 239 3.39 8.49 3.68
N VAL A 240 3.49 9.20 2.54
CA VAL A 240 3.83 10.63 2.51
C VAL A 240 2.61 11.57 2.59
N SER A 241 1.38 11.03 2.52
CA SER A 241 0.17 11.83 2.63
C SER A 241 0.04 12.48 4.03
N PRO A 242 -0.31 13.78 4.13
CA PRO A 242 -0.63 14.42 5.40
C PRO A 242 -1.91 13.88 6.03
N ARG A 243 -2.74 13.19 5.22
CA ARG A 243 -4.06 12.71 5.62
C ARG A 243 -4.05 11.24 6.00
N ASN A 244 -4.93 10.86 6.94
CA ASN A 244 -5.27 9.47 7.23
C ASN A 244 -6.53 9.05 6.49
N GLY A 245 -6.98 7.80 6.72
CA GLY A 245 -8.31 7.30 6.36
C GLY A 245 -9.00 6.76 7.60
N THR A 246 -10.31 6.98 7.70
CA THR A 246 -11.15 6.51 8.80
C THR A 246 -12.62 6.48 8.41
N ARG A 247 -13.52 6.14 9.37
CA ARG A 247 -14.97 6.20 9.19
C ARG A 247 -15.56 7.26 10.11
N LEU A 248 -16.51 8.06 9.57
CA LEU A 248 -17.17 9.14 10.31
C LEU A 248 -18.55 8.72 10.87
N THR A 249 -18.82 7.42 10.95
CA THR A 249 -20.08 6.85 11.38
C THR A 249 -20.29 7.06 12.88
N CYS A 250 -21.47 7.54 13.23
CA CYS A 250 -21.93 7.68 14.61
C CYS A 250 -22.95 6.59 14.97
N ASP A 251 -23.00 6.25 16.25
CA ASP A 251 -24.03 5.37 16.81
C ASP A 251 -25.37 6.13 17.01
N ALA A 252 -26.39 5.43 17.48
CA ALA A 252 -27.74 5.98 17.74
C ALA A 252 -27.73 7.08 18.84
N GLN A 253 -26.71 7.14 19.68
CA GLN A 253 -26.52 8.15 20.72
C GLN A 253 -25.68 9.34 20.23
N GLY A 254 -25.27 9.33 18.95
CA GLY A 254 -24.46 10.37 18.33
C GLY A 254 -22.97 10.32 18.67
N LYS A 255 -22.46 9.23 19.24
CA LYS A 255 -21.03 9.03 19.48
C LYS A 255 -20.34 8.45 18.26
N ILE A 256 -19.10 8.87 18.00
CA ILE A 256 -18.26 8.28 16.97
C ILE A 256 -17.91 6.83 17.32
N ILE A 257 -18.16 5.92 16.36
CA ILE A 257 -17.85 4.48 16.52
C ILE A 257 -16.34 4.23 16.40
N SER A 258 -15.69 4.87 15.42
CA SER A 258 -14.26 4.68 15.15
C SER A 258 -13.38 5.34 16.22
N LYS A 259 -12.58 4.53 16.94
CA LYS A 259 -11.56 5.04 17.89
C LYS A 259 -10.55 5.96 17.21
N VAL A 260 -10.19 5.67 15.94
CA VAL A 260 -9.28 6.50 15.15
C VAL A 260 -9.90 7.89 14.90
N THR A 261 -11.18 7.96 14.52
CA THR A 261 -11.90 9.24 14.32
C THR A 261 -12.00 10.01 15.63
N ALA A 262 -12.34 9.34 16.73
CA ALA A 262 -12.41 9.96 18.04
C ALA A 262 -11.06 10.60 18.41
N GLY A 263 -9.94 9.86 18.23
CA GLY A 263 -8.59 10.39 18.45
C GLY A 263 -8.24 11.58 17.55
N CYS A 264 -8.64 11.54 16.26
CA CYS A 264 -8.43 12.66 15.34
C CYS A 264 -9.19 13.93 15.78
N LEU A 265 -10.46 13.78 16.16
CA LEU A 265 -11.28 14.91 16.66
C LEU A 265 -10.66 15.51 17.93
N THR A 266 -10.34 14.68 18.92
CA THR A 266 -9.74 15.11 20.18
C THR A 266 -8.41 15.84 19.96
N ARG A 267 -7.57 15.37 19.03
CA ARG A 267 -6.31 16.03 18.67
C ARG A 267 -6.51 17.50 18.21
N PHE A 268 -7.62 17.78 17.53
CA PHE A 268 -7.97 19.14 17.08
C PHE A 268 -8.88 19.89 18.07
N GLY A 269 -9.10 19.35 19.28
CA GLY A 269 -9.91 19.98 20.32
C GLY A 269 -11.42 19.86 20.11
N PHE A 270 -11.87 18.92 19.26
CA PHE A 270 -13.29 18.65 19.06
C PHE A 270 -13.78 17.45 19.90
N SER A 271 -15.07 17.46 20.26
CA SER A 271 -15.71 16.32 20.92
C SER A 271 -15.80 15.11 19.98
N ALA A 272 -15.73 13.88 20.54
CA ALA A 272 -15.82 12.64 19.78
C ALA A 272 -17.29 12.22 19.54
N ASP A 273 -18.07 13.10 18.92
CA ASP A 273 -19.50 12.97 18.66
C ASP A 273 -19.91 13.71 17.39
N VAL A 274 -21.23 13.67 17.10
CA VAL A 274 -21.85 14.36 15.95
C VAL A 274 -21.45 15.86 15.90
N GLU A 275 -21.50 16.55 17.03
CA GLU A 275 -21.20 17.99 17.07
C GLU A 275 -19.71 18.29 16.81
N GLY A 276 -18.82 17.42 17.29
CA GLY A 276 -17.40 17.54 16.97
C GLY A 276 -17.09 17.33 15.49
N VAL A 277 -17.73 16.35 14.83
CA VAL A 277 -17.58 16.14 13.37
C VAL A 277 -18.08 17.35 12.58
N LYS A 278 -19.25 17.91 12.93
CA LYS A 278 -19.82 19.12 12.28
C LYS A 278 -18.84 20.28 12.36
N LYS A 279 -18.32 20.56 13.57
CA LYS A 279 -17.35 21.62 13.79
C LYS A 279 -16.04 21.36 13.03
N ALA A 280 -15.56 20.12 13.01
CA ALA A 280 -14.33 19.75 12.29
C ALA A 280 -14.47 19.94 10.77
N PHE A 281 -15.62 19.63 10.17
CA PHE A 281 -15.92 19.95 8.77
C PHE A 281 -15.87 21.45 8.50
N LEU A 282 -16.62 22.24 9.28
CA LEU A 282 -16.71 23.68 9.08
C LEU A 282 -15.38 24.40 9.31
N ALA A 283 -14.55 23.88 10.19
CA ALA A 283 -13.20 24.37 10.44
C ALA A 283 -12.15 23.87 9.43
N GLY A 284 -12.51 22.98 8.49
CA GLY A 284 -11.59 22.42 7.49
C GLY A 284 -10.59 21.41 8.02
N HIS A 285 -10.86 20.80 9.19
CA HIS A 285 -10.01 19.76 9.80
C HIS A 285 -10.42 18.34 9.42
N ALA A 286 -11.67 18.15 8.95
CA ALA A 286 -12.20 16.88 8.49
C ALA A 286 -12.62 16.96 7.02
N TRP A 287 -12.51 15.83 6.34
CA TRP A 287 -12.97 15.63 4.96
C TRP A 287 -13.86 14.39 4.91
N ALA A 288 -14.94 14.46 4.13
CA ALA A 288 -15.78 13.31 3.77
C ALA A 288 -15.30 12.72 2.44
N VAL A 289 -15.25 11.40 2.34
CA VAL A 289 -15.03 10.68 1.08
C VAL A 289 -16.38 10.62 0.35
N TYR A 290 -16.40 10.99 -0.93
CA TYR A 290 -17.61 10.94 -1.76
C TYR A 290 -17.33 10.36 -3.14
N ASP A 291 -18.37 9.87 -3.80
CA ASP A 291 -18.32 9.45 -5.20
C ASP A 291 -18.39 10.68 -6.12
N ALA A 292 -17.30 10.90 -6.85
CA ALA A 292 -17.16 12.02 -7.78
C ALA A 292 -17.48 11.63 -9.24
N GLY A 293 -18.21 10.53 -9.45
CA GLY A 293 -18.57 10.03 -10.78
C GLY A 293 -17.52 9.07 -11.35
N GLY A 294 -17.31 7.94 -10.68
CA GLY A 294 -16.40 6.87 -11.09
C GLY A 294 -15.01 6.91 -10.45
N TYR A 295 -14.82 7.76 -9.45
CA TYR A 295 -13.67 7.78 -8.53
C TYR A 295 -14.09 8.40 -7.19
N SER A 296 -13.37 8.07 -6.13
CA SER A 296 -13.57 8.71 -4.82
C SER A 296 -12.74 9.99 -4.73
N ASP A 297 -13.31 11.02 -4.12
CA ASP A 297 -12.61 12.27 -3.81
C ASP A 297 -13.00 12.77 -2.42
N LEU A 298 -12.38 13.86 -1.97
CA LEU A 298 -12.55 14.45 -0.65
C LEU A 298 -13.24 15.81 -0.72
N MET A 299 -14.24 16.01 0.13
CA MET A 299 -14.86 17.32 0.32
C MET A 299 -14.80 17.75 1.79
N THR A 300 -14.80 19.05 2.06
CA THR A 300 -14.81 19.63 3.40
C THR A 300 -15.80 20.79 3.51
N GLY A 301 -15.93 21.39 4.67
CA GLY A 301 -16.82 22.53 4.93
C GLY A 301 -18.30 22.15 4.87
N GLY A 302 -19.14 23.13 4.55
CA GLY A 302 -20.61 22.95 4.52
C GLY A 302 -21.10 21.93 3.51
N LYS A 303 -20.34 21.65 2.42
CA LYS A 303 -20.66 20.58 1.46
C LYS A 303 -20.51 19.20 2.10
N ALA A 304 -19.39 18.98 2.80
CA ALA A 304 -19.13 17.73 3.50
C ALA A 304 -20.15 17.49 4.60
N LEU A 305 -20.52 18.54 5.35
CA LEU A 305 -21.51 18.43 6.41
C LEU A 305 -22.86 17.95 5.86
N ARG A 306 -23.39 18.59 4.80
CA ARG A 306 -24.66 18.18 4.19
C ARG A 306 -24.60 16.76 3.67
N TYR A 307 -23.55 16.40 2.93
CA TYR A 307 -23.37 15.05 2.40
C TYR A 307 -23.33 14.00 3.51
N TRP A 308 -22.60 14.26 4.60
CA TRP A 308 -22.51 13.36 5.75
C TRP A 308 -23.87 13.17 6.47
N GLU A 309 -24.65 14.24 6.62
CA GLU A 309 -26.00 14.17 7.18
C GLU A 309 -26.96 13.39 6.25
N GLU A 310 -26.94 13.64 4.94
CA GLU A 310 -27.71 12.89 3.92
C GLU A 310 -27.38 11.39 3.94
N LYS A 311 -26.14 11.03 4.17
CA LYS A 311 -25.67 9.64 4.31
C LYS A 311 -25.87 9.07 5.72
N LYS A 312 -26.61 9.75 6.60
CA LYS A 312 -26.85 9.33 8.00
C LYS A 312 -25.57 8.99 8.73
N THR A 313 -24.56 9.83 8.57
CA THR A 313 -23.19 9.72 9.13
C THR A 313 -22.32 8.58 8.56
N ASP A 314 -22.87 7.68 7.73
CA ASP A 314 -22.13 6.50 7.22
C ASP A 314 -21.28 6.81 6.00
N VAL A 315 -20.18 7.53 6.20
CA VAL A 315 -19.20 7.87 5.16
C VAL A 315 -17.76 7.63 5.62
N GLY A 316 -16.88 7.38 4.66
CA GLY A 316 -15.45 7.44 4.86
C GLY A 316 -15.00 8.88 5.19
N GLY A 317 -13.93 9.01 5.93
CA GLY A 317 -13.40 10.32 6.30
C GLY A 317 -11.88 10.39 6.35
N SER A 318 -11.38 11.60 6.46
CA SER A 318 -9.94 11.89 6.48
C SER A 318 -9.65 13.12 7.34
N PHE A 319 -8.48 13.12 7.98
CA PHE A 319 -7.96 14.22 8.80
C PHE A 319 -6.48 14.47 8.49
N ASN A 320 -6.01 15.71 8.56
CA ASN A 320 -4.59 16.06 8.44
C ASN A 320 -3.84 15.79 9.75
N VAL A 321 -3.57 14.54 10.05
CA VAL A 321 -2.97 14.10 11.33
C VAL A 321 -1.52 13.66 11.23
N ASN A 322 -0.95 13.60 10.03
CA ASN A 322 0.44 13.16 9.85
C ASN A 322 1.37 14.36 9.77
N PRO A 323 2.23 14.58 10.77
CA PRO A 323 3.18 15.70 10.79
C PRO A 323 4.18 15.60 9.60
N PRO A 324 4.68 16.73 9.07
CA PRO A 324 5.58 16.70 7.92
C PRO A 324 6.95 16.11 8.22
N LEU A 325 7.58 16.44 9.35
CA LEU A 325 8.95 16.02 9.66
C LEU A 325 9.09 14.49 9.84
N PRO A 326 8.21 13.80 10.59
CA PRO A 326 8.24 12.34 10.63
C PRO A 326 8.14 11.67 9.25
N ARG A 327 7.28 12.18 8.36
CA ARG A 327 7.12 11.64 7.00
C ARG A 327 8.41 11.76 6.18
N VAL A 328 9.11 12.89 6.30
CA VAL A 328 10.40 13.13 5.63
C VAL A 328 11.47 12.22 6.24
N TRP A 329 11.65 12.26 7.55
CA TRP A 329 12.70 11.51 8.22
C TRP A 329 12.58 9.99 8.02
N LEU A 330 11.37 9.43 8.11
CA LEU A 330 11.12 8.02 7.80
C LEU A 330 11.38 7.67 6.33
N SER A 331 11.23 8.64 5.42
CA SER A 331 11.49 8.40 4.00
C SER A 331 12.99 8.29 3.69
N GLU A 332 13.86 9.02 4.39
CA GLU A 332 15.31 9.09 4.12
C GLU A 332 16.17 8.23 5.04
N ALA A 333 15.64 7.83 6.23
CA ALA A 333 16.42 7.12 7.24
C ALA A 333 17.08 5.86 6.69
N LYS A 334 18.41 5.74 6.93
CA LYS A 334 19.24 4.63 6.44
C LYS A 334 19.90 3.87 7.57
N ARG A 335 20.15 2.61 7.32
CA ARG A 335 20.98 1.71 8.13
C ARG A 335 22.47 2.01 7.89
N PRO A 336 23.38 1.55 8.75
CA PRO A 336 24.80 1.74 8.58
C PRO A 336 25.37 1.22 7.25
N ASP A 337 24.75 0.20 6.65
CA ASP A 337 25.11 -0.33 5.34
C ASP A 337 24.61 0.51 4.16
N GLY A 338 23.81 1.54 4.41
CA GLY A 338 23.21 2.42 3.41
C GLY A 338 21.84 1.97 2.91
N SER A 339 21.32 0.82 3.34
CA SER A 339 19.96 0.40 3.04
C SER A 339 18.94 1.23 3.84
N PHE A 340 17.67 1.29 3.37
CA PHE A 340 16.65 2.04 4.06
C PHE A 340 16.16 1.35 5.35
N VAL A 341 15.88 2.14 6.39
CA VAL A 341 15.25 1.65 7.63
C VAL A 341 13.78 1.31 7.36
N VAL A 342 13.07 2.21 6.69
CA VAL A 342 11.71 1.99 6.19
C VAL A 342 11.80 1.58 4.73
N ASP A 343 11.41 0.36 4.40
CA ASP A 343 11.69 -0.28 3.13
C ASP A 343 10.97 0.37 1.95
N ALA A 344 9.69 0.76 2.12
CA ALA A 344 8.86 1.24 1.03
C ALA A 344 8.14 2.56 1.33
N ILE A 345 7.74 3.24 0.25
CA ILE A 345 6.73 4.30 0.26
C ILE A 345 5.43 3.68 -0.24
N SER A 346 4.38 3.74 0.57
CA SER A 346 3.03 3.29 0.28
C SER A 346 2.05 4.47 0.25
N THR A 347 0.75 4.20 0.14
CA THR A 347 -0.26 5.26 0.23
C THR A 347 -1.25 5.06 1.36
N ASP A 348 -1.47 3.81 1.79
CA ASP A 348 -2.61 3.45 2.64
C ASP A 348 -3.92 3.99 2.01
N GLY A 349 -3.95 3.95 0.66
CA GLY A 349 -4.93 4.57 -0.24
C GLY A 349 -5.88 3.56 -0.87
N GLY A 350 -5.84 3.40 -2.20
CA GLY A 350 -6.81 2.60 -2.94
C GLY A 350 -8.13 3.34 -3.09
N CYS A 351 -9.19 2.85 -2.45
CA CYS A 351 -10.50 3.52 -2.38
C CYS A 351 -10.45 4.82 -1.57
N ILE A 352 -9.49 4.96 -0.65
CA ILE A 352 -9.25 6.20 0.07
C ILE A 352 -8.46 7.14 -0.85
N PRO A 353 -8.94 8.36 -1.15
CA PRO A 353 -8.35 9.23 -2.18
C PRO A 353 -7.05 9.91 -1.71
N ARG A 354 -5.99 9.12 -1.59
CA ARG A 354 -4.62 9.54 -1.25
C ARG A 354 -3.55 8.72 -1.98
N ASN A 355 -3.83 8.29 -3.22
CA ASN A 355 -2.91 7.54 -4.08
C ASN A 355 -1.82 8.47 -4.64
N VAL A 356 -0.86 8.87 -3.78
CA VAL A 356 0.03 10.01 -3.99
C VAL A 356 1.51 9.66 -4.14
N ILE A 357 1.84 8.40 -4.48
CA ILE A 357 3.24 7.97 -4.61
C ILE A 357 4.01 8.88 -5.57
N LEU A 358 3.51 9.10 -6.80
CA LEU A 358 4.18 9.98 -7.74
C LEU A 358 4.09 11.45 -7.32
N SER A 359 2.88 11.96 -7.06
CA SER A 359 2.67 13.39 -6.83
C SER A 359 3.36 13.94 -5.57
N GLN A 360 3.47 13.15 -4.50
CA GLN A 360 4.14 13.57 -3.26
C GLN A 360 5.51 12.92 -3.07
N GLY A 361 5.69 11.66 -3.51
CA GLY A 361 6.99 11.00 -3.40
C GLY A 361 8.05 11.65 -4.28
N LEU A 362 7.72 12.08 -5.50
CA LEU A 362 8.64 12.86 -6.35
C LEU A 362 8.95 14.25 -5.78
N SER A 363 8.10 14.80 -4.91
CA SER A 363 8.44 16.02 -4.18
C SER A 363 9.63 15.83 -3.26
N LEU A 364 9.79 14.65 -2.65
CA LEU A 364 10.99 14.30 -1.85
C LEU A 364 12.25 14.29 -2.73
N VAL A 365 12.14 13.85 -3.99
CA VAL A 365 13.25 13.88 -4.94
C VAL A 365 13.60 15.30 -5.34
N LYS A 366 12.60 16.13 -5.66
CA LYS A 366 12.82 17.54 -6.04
C LYS A 366 13.40 18.39 -4.91
N LEU A 367 13.10 18.03 -3.67
CA LEU A 367 13.66 18.67 -2.47
C LEU A 367 15.05 18.12 -2.09
N GLY A 368 15.58 17.15 -2.82
CA GLY A 368 16.89 16.54 -2.54
C GLY A 368 16.93 15.61 -1.32
N ILE A 369 15.77 15.19 -0.81
CA ILE A 369 15.65 14.26 0.31
C ILE A 369 15.96 12.83 -0.15
N LEU A 370 15.50 12.48 -1.35
CA LEU A 370 15.80 11.24 -2.04
C LEU A 370 16.41 11.54 -3.42
N THR A 371 17.28 10.68 -3.89
CA THR A 371 17.63 10.64 -5.32
C THR A 371 16.55 9.91 -6.11
N LEU A 372 16.49 10.10 -7.42
CA LEU A 372 15.52 9.41 -8.26
C LEU A 372 15.69 7.88 -8.22
N PRO A 373 16.91 7.29 -8.25
CA PRO A 373 17.10 5.87 -8.01
C PRO A 373 16.60 5.39 -6.64
N GLU A 374 16.80 6.15 -5.56
CA GLU A 374 16.28 5.82 -4.22
C GLU A 374 14.76 5.80 -4.18
N PHE A 375 14.10 6.73 -4.87
CA PHE A 375 12.65 6.72 -5.03
C PHE A 375 12.18 5.42 -5.71
N VAL A 376 12.86 4.99 -6.80
CA VAL A 376 12.52 3.73 -7.49
C VAL A 376 12.78 2.51 -6.60
N VAL A 377 13.86 2.50 -5.81
CA VAL A 377 14.10 1.44 -4.81
C VAL A 377 12.90 1.32 -3.86
N LYS A 378 12.40 2.44 -3.33
CA LYS A 378 11.31 2.46 -2.34
C LYS A 378 9.91 2.24 -2.92
N THR A 379 9.72 2.43 -4.22
CA THR A 379 8.39 2.33 -4.86
C THR A 379 8.24 1.15 -5.80
N SER A 380 9.34 0.44 -6.12
CA SER A 380 9.30 -0.72 -7.01
C SER A 380 10.12 -1.90 -6.48
N LEU A 381 11.43 -1.74 -6.27
CA LEU A 381 12.32 -2.86 -5.95
C LEU A 381 12.08 -3.43 -4.55
N ASN A 382 12.09 -2.59 -3.51
CA ASN A 382 11.86 -3.04 -2.14
C ASN A 382 10.44 -3.60 -1.93
N PRO A 383 9.36 -2.94 -2.40
CA PRO A 383 8.01 -3.53 -2.32
C PRO A 383 7.90 -4.89 -3.03
N ALA A 384 8.54 -5.07 -4.20
CA ALA A 384 8.59 -6.38 -4.86
C ALA A 384 9.23 -7.45 -3.96
N ARG A 385 10.35 -7.11 -3.32
CA ARG A 385 11.03 -8.00 -2.35
C ARG A 385 10.16 -8.30 -1.14
N MET A 386 9.50 -7.27 -0.57
CA MET A 386 8.56 -7.45 0.55
C MET A 386 7.49 -8.49 0.21
N LEU A 387 6.97 -8.47 -1.01
CA LEU A 387 5.94 -9.39 -1.50
C LEU A 387 6.50 -10.69 -2.11
N ARG A 388 7.83 -10.91 -2.08
CA ARG A 388 8.50 -12.10 -2.68
C ARG A 388 8.28 -12.23 -4.18
N LEU A 389 8.11 -11.13 -4.89
CA LEU A 389 7.86 -11.06 -6.34
C LEU A 389 9.18 -10.90 -7.10
N GLY A 390 9.93 -11.98 -7.22
CA GLY A 390 11.29 -11.96 -7.80
C GLY A 390 11.37 -11.55 -9.28
N SER A 391 10.26 -11.57 -10.02
CA SER A 391 10.19 -11.12 -11.42
C SER A 391 9.73 -9.67 -11.57
N LYS A 392 9.50 -8.93 -10.47
CA LYS A 392 8.99 -7.55 -10.48
C LYS A 392 9.95 -6.57 -9.79
N GLY A 393 9.72 -5.30 -9.98
CA GLY A 393 10.49 -4.21 -9.36
C GLY A 393 11.84 -3.93 -10.02
N HIS A 394 12.12 -4.51 -11.19
CA HIS A 394 13.32 -4.29 -11.99
C HIS A 394 13.05 -4.57 -13.48
N LEU A 395 13.96 -4.11 -14.37
CA LEU A 395 13.87 -4.29 -15.81
C LEU A 395 14.98 -5.24 -16.35
N SER A 396 15.32 -6.27 -15.59
CA SER A 396 16.21 -7.33 -16.08
C SER A 396 15.51 -8.12 -17.20
N VAL A 397 16.28 -8.63 -18.16
CA VAL A 397 15.74 -9.54 -19.19
C VAL A 397 15.05 -10.73 -18.53
N GLY A 398 13.83 -11.04 -18.96
CA GLY A 398 12.96 -12.07 -18.38
C GLY A 398 12.10 -11.62 -17.20
N ALA A 399 12.31 -10.43 -16.65
CA ALA A 399 11.40 -9.85 -15.67
C ALA A 399 10.02 -9.56 -16.29
N ASP A 400 8.99 -9.46 -15.46
CA ASP A 400 7.66 -9.04 -15.91
C ASP A 400 7.74 -7.61 -16.48
N ALA A 401 7.11 -7.40 -17.63
CA ALA A 401 7.06 -6.09 -18.26
C ALA A 401 6.01 -5.19 -17.57
N ASP A 402 6.16 -5.06 -16.25
CA ASP A 402 5.42 -4.09 -15.45
C ASP A 402 6.21 -2.78 -15.40
N VAL A 403 5.64 -1.72 -15.96
CA VAL A 403 6.33 -0.46 -16.19
C VAL A 403 5.45 0.71 -15.82
N THR A 404 6.02 1.70 -15.13
CA THR A 404 5.39 3.00 -14.92
C THR A 404 6.15 4.08 -15.66
N VAL A 405 5.44 4.87 -16.45
CA VAL A 405 5.97 6.03 -17.17
C VAL A 405 5.32 7.31 -16.64
N TYR A 406 6.11 8.33 -16.35
CA TYR A 406 5.59 9.58 -15.80
C TYR A 406 6.37 10.80 -16.30
N ASP A 407 5.69 11.94 -16.26
CA ASP A 407 6.30 13.24 -16.44
C ASP A 407 6.89 13.73 -15.11
N TYR A 408 8.21 13.87 -15.07
CA TYR A 408 8.92 14.30 -13.87
C TYR A 408 8.59 15.74 -13.48
N ALA A 409 8.37 16.62 -14.46
CA ALA A 409 8.11 18.04 -14.20
C ALA A 409 6.74 18.23 -13.53
N THR A 410 5.71 17.55 -14.02
CA THR A 410 4.34 17.63 -13.50
C THR A 410 4.05 16.59 -12.41
N GLN A 411 4.97 15.64 -12.15
CA GLN A 411 4.81 14.53 -11.21
C GLN A 411 3.54 13.69 -11.49
N SER A 412 3.20 13.55 -12.76
CA SER A 412 1.97 12.92 -13.22
C SER A 412 2.24 11.66 -14.04
N PRO A 413 1.49 10.57 -13.84
CA PRO A 413 1.62 9.37 -14.66
C PRO A 413 1.19 9.64 -16.11
N VAL A 414 1.96 9.10 -17.05
CA VAL A 414 1.70 9.11 -18.49
C VAL A 414 1.22 7.72 -18.93
N GLY A 415 1.83 6.67 -18.40
CA GLY A 415 1.47 5.29 -18.69
C GLY A 415 1.75 4.35 -17.52
N ALA A 416 0.93 3.32 -17.40
CA ALA A 416 1.17 2.16 -16.55
C ALA A 416 0.88 0.90 -17.34
N PHE A 417 1.80 -0.05 -17.32
CA PHE A 417 1.74 -1.29 -18.09
C PHE A 417 1.94 -2.48 -17.15
N VAL A 418 1.17 -3.54 -17.37
CA VAL A 418 1.27 -4.80 -16.63
C VAL A 418 1.46 -5.95 -17.62
N ALA A 419 2.62 -6.63 -17.53
CA ALA A 419 3.08 -7.62 -18.50
C ALA A 419 2.96 -7.10 -19.95
N GLY A 420 3.35 -5.84 -20.18
CA GLY A 420 3.31 -5.17 -21.46
C GLY A 420 1.96 -4.57 -21.84
N ASP A 421 0.84 -5.01 -21.25
CA ASP A 421 -0.48 -4.46 -21.54
C ASP A 421 -0.66 -3.08 -20.87
N ALA A 422 -1.03 -2.07 -21.65
CA ALA A 422 -1.36 -0.76 -21.10
C ALA A 422 -2.62 -0.85 -20.22
N ILE A 423 -2.50 -0.53 -18.93
CA ILE A 423 -3.64 -0.45 -18.00
C ILE A 423 -4.11 0.99 -17.80
N PHE A 424 -3.21 1.94 -18.01
CA PHE A 424 -3.47 3.38 -18.05
C PHE A 424 -2.55 4.01 -19.08
N LEU A 425 -3.09 4.86 -19.92
CA LEU A 425 -2.32 5.59 -20.92
C LEU A 425 -2.95 6.94 -21.24
N ASN A 426 -2.16 8.02 -21.15
CA ASN A 426 -2.58 9.38 -21.51
C ASN A 426 -3.94 9.79 -20.93
N GLY A 427 -4.13 9.58 -19.62
CA GLY A 427 -5.33 9.97 -18.88
C GLY A 427 -6.50 8.97 -18.96
N LYS A 428 -6.38 7.89 -19.75
CA LYS A 428 -7.43 6.87 -19.92
C LYS A 428 -7.04 5.56 -19.27
N ILE A 429 -7.99 4.96 -18.55
CA ILE A 429 -7.88 3.58 -18.04
C ILE A 429 -8.26 2.65 -19.18
N THR A 430 -7.35 1.74 -19.54
CA THR A 430 -7.51 0.76 -20.61
C THR A 430 -7.55 -0.66 -20.08
N GLY A 431 -6.98 -0.87 -18.88
CA GLY A 431 -6.96 -2.15 -18.19
C GLY A 431 -8.36 -2.60 -17.74
N LYS A 432 -8.56 -3.91 -17.73
CA LYS A 432 -9.79 -4.57 -17.27
C LYS A 432 -9.41 -5.73 -16.36
N SER A 433 -10.33 -6.14 -15.46
CA SER A 433 -10.08 -7.22 -14.52
C SER A 433 -8.85 -6.93 -13.64
N SER A 434 -8.26 -7.94 -13.04
CA SER A 434 -6.98 -7.89 -12.31
C SER A 434 -6.35 -9.29 -12.27
N ARG A 435 -5.04 -9.34 -12.04
CA ARG A 435 -4.31 -10.58 -11.78
C ARG A 435 -4.13 -10.70 -10.28
N ILE A 436 -4.36 -11.87 -9.72
CA ILE A 436 -4.34 -12.06 -8.26
C ILE A 436 -3.06 -12.76 -7.83
N ILE A 437 -2.30 -12.09 -6.98
CA ILE A 437 -1.12 -12.66 -6.32
C ILE A 437 -1.62 -13.46 -5.12
N CYS A 438 -1.42 -14.77 -5.15
CA CYS A 438 -1.82 -15.70 -4.11
C CYS A 438 -0.72 -16.74 -3.87
N THR A 439 -0.90 -17.56 -2.84
CA THR A 439 -0.05 -18.74 -2.66
C THR A 439 -0.50 -19.85 -3.61
N GLU A 440 0.31 -20.91 -3.77
CA GLU A 440 -0.04 -22.09 -4.57
C GLU A 440 -1.40 -22.68 -4.16
N ARG A 441 -1.73 -22.63 -2.87
CA ARG A 441 -3.02 -23.14 -2.33
C ARG A 441 -4.25 -22.45 -2.89
N GLY A 442 -4.13 -21.15 -3.19
CA GLY A 442 -5.24 -20.31 -3.67
C GLY A 442 -5.40 -20.31 -5.18
N ALA A 443 -4.40 -20.77 -5.94
CA ALA A 443 -4.37 -20.63 -7.40
C ALA A 443 -5.60 -21.24 -8.09
N ALA A 444 -6.03 -22.41 -7.65
CA ALA A 444 -7.22 -23.08 -8.20
C ALA A 444 -8.51 -22.31 -7.92
N SER A 445 -8.68 -21.74 -6.72
CA SER A 445 -9.83 -20.90 -6.35
C SER A 445 -9.90 -19.63 -7.20
N ILE A 446 -8.76 -18.96 -7.40
CA ILE A 446 -8.67 -17.77 -8.25
C ILE A 446 -9.02 -18.11 -9.72
N ALA A 447 -8.47 -19.23 -10.25
CA ALA A 447 -8.79 -19.68 -11.60
C ALA A 447 -10.28 -20.04 -11.77
N ALA A 448 -10.89 -20.65 -10.76
CA ALA A 448 -12.33 -20.97 -10.76
C ALA A 448 -13.23 -19.72 -10.82
N ARG A 449 -12.77 -18.56 -10.37
CA ARG A 449 -13.43 -17.26 -10.51
C ARG A 449 -13.18 -16.59 -11.88
N GLY A 450 -12.46 -17.26 -12.80
CA GLY A 450 -12.09 -16.69 -14.10
C GLY A 450 -10.98 -15.63 -14.03
N LEU A 451 -10.25 -15.55 -12.92
CA LEU A 451 -9.15 -14.62 -12.71
C LEU A 451 -7.80 -15.30 -12.95
N LYS A 452 -6.79 -14.51 -13.34
CA LYS A 452 -5.43 -15.00 -13.53
C LYS A 452 -4.68 -14.98 -12.20
N ALA A 453 -4.22 -16.16 -11.75
CA ALA A 453 -3.36 -16.27 -10.58
C ALA A 453 -1.90 -15.96 -10.91
N ILE A 454 -1.21 -15.27 -10.01
CA ILE A 454 0.25 -15.13 -9.92
C ILE A 454 0.67 -15.79 -8.62
N VAL A 455 1.39 -16.90 -8.72
CA VAL A 455 1.81 -17.63 -7.53
C VAL A 455 3.08 -17.01 -6.96
N ALA A 456 3.03 -16.67 -5.66
CA ALA A 456 4.18 -16.24 -4.89
C ALA A 456 4.23 -17.00 -3.56
N ASP A 457 5.43 -17.16 -3.04
CA ASP A 457 5.68 -17.92 -1.81
C ASP A 457 6.14 -16.98 -0.68
N PRO A 458 5.24 -16.58 0.23
CA PRO A 458 5.59 -15.71 1.33
C PRO A 458 6.48 -16.35 2.39
N SER A 459 6.66 -17.69 2.38
CA SER A 459 7.58 -18.38 3.29
C SER A 459 9.04 -18.16 2.96
N LYS A 460 9.35 -17.74 1.72
CA LYS A 460 10.72 -17.40 1.32
C LYS A 460 11.26 -16.23 2.15
N PRO A 461 12.56 -16.23 2.49
CA PRO A 461 13.17 -15.12 3.22
C PRO A 461 12.98 -13.79 2.48
N TYR A 462 12.84 -12.71 3.22
CA TYR A 462 12.86 -11.36 2.64
C TYR A 462 14.18 -11.06 1.90
N GLY A 463 15.24 -11.68 2.36
CA GLY A 463 16.59 -11.49 1.84
C GLY A 463 17.26 -10.19 2.35
N PRO A 464 18.52 -9.94 1.96
CA PRO A 464 19.20 -8.71 2.34
C PRO A 464 18.52 -7.50 1.69
N ARG A 465 18.46 -6.38 2.42
CA ARG A 465 17.98 -5.12 1.87
C ARG A 465 18.88 -4.63 0.74
N PHE A 466 18.29 -3.96 -0.23
CA PHE A 466 19.06 -3.43 -1.35
C PHE A 466 19.82 -2.17 -0.93
N VAL A 467 21.08 -2.14 -1.28
CA VAL A 467 21.96 -0.98 -1.12
C VAL A 467 22.30 -0.46 -2.51
N LEU A 468 22.01 0.82 -2.75
CA LEU A 468 22.43 1.46 -3.99
C LEU A 468 23.97 1.50 -4.05
N PRO A 469 24.58 1.10 -5.17
CA PRO A 469 26.00 1.30 -5.38
C PRO A 469 26.36 2.78 -5.17
N LYS A 470 27.44 3.02 -4.43
CA LYS A 470 28.00 4.38 -4.36
C LYS A 470 28.53 4.72 -5.76
N GLY A 471 27.97 5.77 -6.36
CA GLY A 471 28.43 6.30 -7.64
C GLY A 471 29.82 6.91 -7.55
#